data_fb0a526276149e241bd3c87ca6f7a5b7
#
_entry.id   fb0a526276149e241bd3c87ca6f7a5b7
#
_cell.length_a   1.000
_cell.length_b   1.000
_cell.length_c   1.000
_cell.angle_alpha   90.00
_cell.angle_beta   90.00
_cell.angle_gamma   90.00
#
_symmetry.space_group_name_H-M   'P 1'
#
loop_
_entity.id
_entity.type
_entity.pdbx_description
1 polymer ?
#
loop_
_entity_poly.entity_id
_entity_poly.type
_entity_poly.pdbx_seq_one_letter_code
_entity_poly.pdbx_strand_id
1 'polypeptide(L)'
;MCNHAKVPEQGAEEANMHRWPKVVRSALVVLVAPVFAVLLAAGAGVLALNSAAPRAWAGDAPIGHIGDTLRVDTGTYVADVTVSNVVPVDPPPGFGYTRTGVPVKSFPGSSVNRADVTVRAVRVPNSFIMATNFSFDGVTQFADAYKPRPCDAPDWLDAALGNAPQGSIVRGGVYWDAYRDPVSVVVLLDRKTGQHLAQWNL
;
A
#
# COMPACT_ATOMS: atom_id res chain seq x y z
N MET A 1 -8.99 -63.71 0.93
CA MET A 1 -7.77 -63.59 0.06
C MET A 1 -7.26 -62.18 0.20
N CYS A 2 -6.27 -62.02 1.08
CA CYS A 2 -5.65 -60.71 1.37
C CYS A 2 -4.49 -60.49 0.42
N ASN A 3 -4.49 -59.34 -0.26
CA ASN A 3 -3.31 -58.88 -1.01
C ASN A 3 -2.75 -57.64 -0.30
N HIS A 4 -1.64 -57.86 0.40
CA HIS A 4 -0.79 -56.80 0.97
C HIS A 4 0.07 -56.25 -0.17
N ALA A 5 -0.13 -54.98 -0.50
CA ALA A 5 0.78 -54.21 -1.35
C ALA A 5 1.85 -53.55 -0.45
N LYS A 6 3.07 -53.88 -0.77
CA LYS A 6 4.34 -53.54 -0.12
C LYS A 6 4.70 -52.09 -0.46
N VAL A 7 4.94 -51.25 0.56
CA VAL A 7 5.46 -49.88 0.46
C VAL A 7 6.98 -49.97 0.28
N PRO A 8 7.60 -49.29 -0.71
CA PRO A 8 9.04 -49.16 -0.74
C PRO A 8 9.50 -48.01 0.18
N GLU A 9 10.40 -48.37 1.09
CA GLU A 9 11.28 -47.43 1.78
C GLU A 9 12.17 -46.73 0.75
N GLN A 10 12.15 -45.42 0.71
CA GLN A 10 13.17 -44.61 0.04
C GLN A 10 14.01 -43.87 1.04
N GLY A 11 15.28 -44.11 0.89
CA GLY A 11 16.40 -43.78 1.69
C GLY A 11 16.57 -42.29 1.99
N ALA A 12 17.20 -42.12 3.12
CA ALA A 12 17.77 -40.88 3.59
C ALA A 12 18.84 -40.39 2.62
N GLU A 13 18.65 -39.18 2.09
CA GLU A 13 19.69 -38.47 1.34
C GLU A 13 20.26 -37.37 2.22
N GLU A 14 21.54 -37.52 2.43
CA GLU A 14 22.39 -36.81 3.36
C GLU A 14 22.43 -35.29 3.07
N ALA A 15 22.38 -34.52 4.15
CA ALA A 15 22.61 -33.11 4.18
C ALA A 15 24.02 -32.74 3.70
N ASN A 16 24.11 -32.15 2.53
CA ASN A 16 25.34 -31.55 2.02
C ASN A 16 25.51 -30.14 2.57
N MET A 17 26.26 -30.05 3.66
CA MET A 17 26.60 -28.83 4.40
C MET A 17 27.70 -28.10 3.63
N HIS A 18 27.34 -27.14 2.80
CA HIS A 18 28.31 -26.26 2.16
C HIS A 18 29.05 -25.42 3.20
N ARG A 19 30.29 -25.82 3.45
CA ARG A 19 31.30 -25.05 4.19
C ARG A 19 31.68 -23.79 3.40
N TRP A 20 31.42 -22.63 3.99
CA TRP A 20 31.96 -21.36 3.53
C TRP A 20 33.45 -21.24 3.88
N PRO A 21 34.33 -20.83 2.96
CA PRO A 21 35.71 -20.58 3.25
C PRO A 21 35.92 -19.30 4.06
N LYS A 22 36.66 -19.40 5.12
CA LYS A 22 37.18 -18.27 5.92
C LYS A 22 38.16 -17.47 5.06
N VAL A 23 37.77 -16.27 4.62
CA VAL A 23 38.71 -15.33 4.01
C VAL A 23 39.38 -14.52 5.08
N VAL A 24 40.69 -14.62 5.04
CA VAL A 24 41.74 -14.10 5.89
C VAL A 24 41.67 -12.55 5.95
N ARG A 25 41.82 -12.03 7.17
CA ARG A 25 42.16 -10.63 7.46
C ARG A 25 43.55 -10.33 6.93
N SER A 26 43.67 -9.28 6.14
CA SER A 26 44.95 -8.59 5.97
C SER A 26 44.69 -7.10 6.09
N ALA A 27 45.18 -6.56 7.19
CA ALA A 27 45.34 -5.16 7.42
C ALA A 27 46.49 -4.62 6.52
N LEU A 28 46.17 -3.58 5.76
CA LEU A 28 47.24 -2.74 5.21
C LEU A 28 46.91 -1.28 5.53
N VAL A 29 47.60 -0.79 6.55
CA VAL A 29 47.70 0.62 6.89
C VAL A 29 48.70 1.24 5.91
N VAL A 30 48.25 2.17 5.09
CA VAL A 30 49.16 3.11 4.41
C VAL A 30 48.74 4.54 4.72
N LEU A 31 49.51 5.13 5.59
CA LEU A 31 49.55 6.53 5.93
C LEU A 31 50.28 7.26 4.81
N VAL A 32 49.62 8.16 4.07
CA VAL A 32 50.28 9.23 3.33
C VAL A 32 49.39 10.48 3.38
N ALA A 33 49.77 11.40 4.23
CA ALA A 33 49.57 12.83 4.05
C ALA A 33 50.97 13.41 3.75
N PRO A 34 51.16 14.61 3.27
CA PRO A 34 50.24 15.73 2.98
C PRO A 34 50.58 16.55 1.71
N VAL A 35 49.95 17.74 1.68
CA VAL A 35 50.41 18.96 1.00
C VAL A 35 50.09 19.06 -0.50
N PHE A 36 49.10 19.86 -0.81
CA PHE A 36 49.32 21.07 -1.62
C PHE A 36 48.19 22.07 -1.37
N ALA A 37 48.61 23.17 -0.87
CA ALA A 37 47.81 24.37 -0.71
C ALA A 37 47.83 25.20 -2.00
N VAL A 38 46.74 25.97 -2.20
CA VAL A 38 46.67 27.27 -2.86
C VAL A 38 46.75 27.32 -4.39
N LEU A 39 45.64 27.75 -4.96
CA LEU A 39 45.48 28.89 -5.93
C LEU A 39 44.00 28.92 -6.36
N LEU A 40 43.17 29.76 -5.77
CA LEU A 40 42.81 31.12 -6.17
C LEU A 40 42.09 31.24 -7.52
N ALA A 41 40.81 31.61 -7.35
CA ALA A 41 40.14 32.72 -7.96
C ALA A 41 39.29 32.47 -9.23
N ALA A 42 38.05 32.91 -9.09
CA ALA A 42 37.19 33.53 -10.07
C ALA A 42 36.51 32.61 -11.10
N GLY A 43 35.30 32.28 -10.78
CA GLY A 43 34.32 31.73 -11.67
C GLY A 43 33.01 31.53 -10.93
N ALA A 44 32.39 32.63 -10.48
CA ALA A 44 31.06 32.59 -9.90
C ALA A 44 30.03 32.23 -10.99
N GLY A 45 29.90 30.94 -11.25
CA GLY A 45 28.78 30.36 -11.94
C GLY A 45 28.01 29.54 -10.94
N VAL A 46 27.18 30.18 -10.12
CA VAL A 46 26.17 29.49 -9.30
C VAL A 46 25.13 28.96 -10.27
N LEU A 47 25.38 27.79 -10.84
CA LEU A 47 24.31 26.93 -11.30
C LEU A 47 23.58 26.50 -10.04
N ALA A 48 22.61 27.33 -9.63
CA ALA A 48 21.56 26.89 -8.73
C ALA A 48 20.82 25.76 -9.46
N LEU A 49 21.34 24.53 -9.29
CA LEU A 49 20.54 23.35 -9.48
C LEU A 49 19.40 23.48 -8.45
N ASN A 50 18.31 24.10 -8.91
CA ASN A 50 17.02 23.99 -8.29
C ASN A 50 16.62 22.50 -8.37
N SER A 51 17.28 21.67 -7.57
CA SER A 51 16.70 20.43 -7.12
C SER A 51 15.51 20.84 -6.28
N ALA A 52 14.39 21.12 -6.94
CA ALA A 52 13.10 21.05 -6.31
C ALA A 52 12.93 19.59 -5.89
N ALA A 53 13.55 19.24 -4.75
CA ALA A 53 13.14 18.05 -4.02
C ALA A 53 11.61 18.09 -4.01
N PRO A 54 10.92 16.99 -4.36
CA PRO A 54 9.49 16.97 -4.22
C PRO A 54 9.22 17.41 -2.79
N ARG A 55 8.55 18.56 -2.64
CA ARG A 55 8.07 19.00 -1.34
C ARG A 55 7.14 17.90 -0.88
N ALA A 56 7.66 17.01 -0.02
CA ALA A 56 6.81 16.19 0.80
C ALA A 56 5.91 17.21 1.52
N TRP A 57 4.64 17.19 1.21
CA TRP A 57 3.65 17.97 1.93
C TRP A 57 3.70 17.47 3.37
N ALA A 58 4.41 18.20 4.22
CA ALA A 58 4.44 18.01 5.67
C ALA A 58 3.25 18.75 6.28
N GLY A 59 2.07 18.63 5.67
CA GLY A 59 0.81 18.97 6.28
C GLY A 59 0.27 17.72 6.93
N ASP A 60 -0.24 17.79 8.14
CA ASP A 60 -0.96 16.71 8.78
C ASP A 60 -2.10 16.27 7.83
N ALA A 61 -2.24 14.96 7.63
CA ALA A 61 -3.33 14.42 6.81
C ALA A 61 -4.67 14.85 7.42
N PRO A 62 -5.65 15.32 6.62
CA PRO A 62 -6.92 15.75 7.15
C PRO A 62 -7.64 14.59 7.85
N ILE A 63 -8.23 14.90 9.01
CA ILE A 63 -9.01 13.95 9.81
C ILE A 63 -10.43 14.50 9.95
N GLY A 64 -11.43 13.66 9.71
CA GLY A 64 -12.84 13.98 9.84
C GLY A 64 -13.66 12.80 10.35
N HIS A 65 -14.98 12.89 10.20
CA HIS A 65 -15.93 11.86 10.55
C HIS A 65 -16.57 11.27 9.28
N ILE A 66 -17.22 10.14 9.43
CA ILE A 66 -18.01 9.54 8.35
C ILE A 66 -19.01 10.59 7.82
N GLY A 67 -19.04 10.75 6.51
CA GLY A 67 -19.84 11.75 5.80
C GLY A 67 -19.07 13.04 5.44
N ASP A 68 -17.96 13.31 6.10
CA ASP A 68 -17.13 14.47 5.77
C ASP A 68 -16.41 14.27 4.43
N THR A 69 -16.34 15.36 3.65
CA THR A 69 -15.53 15.42 2.45
C THR A 69 -14.16 16.00 2.77
N LEU A 70 -13.12 15.18 2.66
CA LEU A 70 -11.74 15.58 2.93
C LEU A 70 -10.99 15.81 1.62
N ARG A 71 -10.24 16.91 1.55
CA ARG A 71 -9.38 17.22 0.40
C ARG A 71 -8.02 16.56 0.57
N VAL A 72 -7.67 15.73 -0.38
CA VAL A 72 -6.35 15.12 -0.54
C VAL A 72 -5.59 15.88 -1.61
N ASP A 73 -4.49 16.51 -1.25
CA ASP A 73 -3.57 17.16 -2.19
C ASP A 73 -2.17 16.59 -1.99
N THR A 74 -1.67 15.87 -2.97
CA THR A 74 -0.33 15.25 -2.94
C THR A 74 0.71 16.08 -3.70
N GLY A 75 0.33 17.27 -4.18
CA GLY A 75 1.14 18.05 -5.12
C GLY A 75 1.04 17.54 -6.57
N THR A 76 0.93 16.23 -6.76
CA THR A 76 0.80 15.59 -8.09
C THR A 76 -0.66 15.55 -8.55
N TYR A 77 -1.58 15.24 -7.66
CA TYR A 77 -3.02 15.21 -7.91
C TYR A 77 -3.79 15.76 -6.71
N VAL A 78 -5.01 16.20 -6.98
CA VAL A 78 -5.96 16.70 -5.95
C VAL A 78 -7.28 15.97 -6.13
N ALA A 79 -7.80 15.43 -5.03
CA ALA A 79 -9.10 14.78 -4.99
C ALA A 79 -9.89 15.21 -3.74
N ASP A 80 -11.20 15.32 -3.87
CA ASP A 80 -12.11 15.43 -2.73
C ASP A 80 -12.68 14.03 -2.48
N VAL A 81 -12.52 13.51 -1.28
CA VAL A 81 -12.87 12.14 -0.91
C VAL A 81 -13.85 12.15 0.25
N THR A 82 -14.91 11.35 0.13
CA THR A 82 -15.93 11.17 1.17
C THR A 82 -16.08 9.69 1.45
N VAL A 83 -16.01 9.29 2.71
CA VAL A 83 -16.43 7.97 3.19
C VAL A 83 -17.74 8.17 3.92
N SER A 84 -18.84 7.60 3.40
CA SER A 84 -20.18 7.92 3.89
C SER A 84 -20.85 6.83 4.73
N ASN A 85 -20.32 5.61 4.67
CA ASN A 85 -20.92 4.48 5.38
C ASN A 85 -19.86 3.38 5.58
N VAL A 86 -19.94 2.65 6.69
CA VAL A 86 -19.16 1.42 6.93
C VAL A 86 -20.09 0.40 7.58
N VAL A 87 -20.37 -0.69 6.88
CA VAL A 87 -21.33 -1.71 7.33
C VAL A 87 -20.82 -3.12 7.04
N PRO A 88 -21.20 -4.11 7.85
CA PRO A 88 -21.01 -5.51 7.50
C PRO A 88 -21.92 -5.87 6.31
N VAL A 89 -21.38 -6.68 5.41
CA VAL A 89 -22.07 -7.17 4.20
C VAL A 89 -21.74 -8.64 3.94
N ASP A 90 -22.52 -9.29 3.11
CA ASP A 90 -22.15 -10.59 2.56
C ASP A 90 -20.93 -10.44 1.64
N PRO A 91 -20.03 -11.44 1.60
CA PRO A 91 -18.89 -11.41 0.70
C PRO A 91 -19.32 -11.24 -0.75
N PRO A 92 -18.84 -10.20 -1.46
CA PRO A 92 -19.18 -10.03 -2.86
C PRO A 92 -18.53 -11.10 -3.73
N PRO A 93 -19.00 -11.32 -4.98
CA PRO A 93 -18.35 -12.22 -5.91
C PRO A 93 -16.85 -11.94 -6.03
N GLY A 94 -16.06 -12.98 -6.14
CA GLY A 94 -14.61 -12.84 -6.28
C GLY A 94 -13.85 -12.30 -5.08
N PHE A 95 -14.49 -12.14 -3.92
CA PHE A 95 -13.86 -11.52 -2.76
C PHE A 95 -12.61 -12.28 -2.31
N GLY A 96 -11.50 -11.55 -2.23
CA GLY A 96 -10.25 -12.06 -1.70
C GLY A 96 -9.54 -13.09 -2.57
N TYR A 97 -9.76 -13.11 -3.88
CA TYR A 97 -8.99 -13.97 -4.77
C TYR A 97 -7.49 -13.66 -4.71
N THR A 98 -6.69 -14.72 -4.69
CA THR A 98 -5.25 -14.61 -4.93
C THR A 98 -4.99 -14.28 -6.41
N ARG A 99 -3.74 -13.91 -6.75
CA ARG A 99 -3.30 -13.76 -8.15
C ARG A 99 -3.59 -14.99 -9.05
N THR A 100 -3.77 -16.15 -8.44
CA THR A 100 -4.06 -17.43 -9.14
C THR A 100 -5.56 -17.69 -9.27
N GLY A 101 -6.42 -16.76 -8.84
CA GLY A 101 -7.88 -16.95 -8.88
C GLY A 101 -8.41 -17.90 -7.81
N VAL A 102 -7.59 -18.35 -6.88
CA VAL A 102 -8.03 -19.20 -5.76
C VAL A 102 -8.65 -18.32 -4.68
N PRO A 103 -9.88 -18.62 -4.20
CA PRO A 103 -10.49 -17.86 -3.12
C PRO A 103 -9.63 -17.89 -1.87
N VAL A 104 -9.36 -16.71 -1.28
CA VAL A 104 -8.78 -16.63 0.05
C VAL A 104 -9.89 -16.98 1.03
N LYS A 105 -9.72 -18.05 1.79
CA LYS A 105 -10.66 -18.40 2.85
C LYS A 105 -10.64 -17.29 3.89
N SER A 106 -11.80 -16.72 4.17
CA SER A 106 -11.98 -15.86 5.34
C SER A 106 -11.68 -16.66 6.61
N PHE A 107 -11.14 -16.00 7.62
CA PHE A 107 -10.93 -16.64 8.91
C PHE A 107 -12.29 -17.03 9.54
N PRO A 108 -12.37 -18.14 10.30
CA PRO A 108 -13.59 -18.47 11.02
C PRO A 108 -14.02 -17.31 11.94
N GLY A 109 -15.26 -16.86 11.80
CA GLY A 109 -15.80 -15.73 12.55
C GLY A 109 -15.46 -14.34 11.99
N SER A 110 -14.78 -14.26 10.84
CA SER A 110 -14.60 -12.99 10.14
C SER A 110 -15.91 -12.49 9.53
N SER A 111 -16.03 -11.18 9.42
CA SER A 111 -17.09 -10.50 8.67
C SER A 111 -16.51 -9.66 7.56
N VAL A 112 -17.18 -9.62 6.42
CA VAL A 112 -16.80 -8.67 5.37
C VAL A 112 -17.44 -7.33 5.69
N ASN A 113 -16.62 -6.29 5.78
CA ASN A 113 -17.09 -4.92 5.95
C ASN A 113 -16.92 -4.17 4.63
N ARG A 114 -17.87 -3.30 4.34
CA ARG A 114 -17.89 -2.45 3.14
C ARG A 114 -17.98 -0.99 3.54
N ALA A 115 -17.14 -0.14 2.95
CA ALA A 115 -17.30 1.30 3.00
C ALA A 115 -17.86 1.83 1.68
N ASP A 116 -18.78 2.79 1.76
CA ASP A 116 -19.22 3.59 0.62
C ASP A 116 -18.31 4.78 0.46
N VAL A 117 -17.64 4.86 -0.69
CA VAL A 117 -16.67 5.91 -0.98
C VAL A 117 -17.07 6.70 -2.22
N THR A 118 -17.00 8.03 -2.12
CA THR A 118 -17.14 8.94 -3.26
C THR A 118 -15.83 9.70 -3.44
N VAL A 119 -15.31 9.72 -4.66
CA VAL A 119 -14.08 10.42 -5.02
C VAL A 119 -14.38 11.39 -6.16
N ARG A 120 -14.09 12.67 -5.97
CA ARG A 120 -14.11 13.69 -7.02
C ARG A 120 -12.68 13.98 -7.47
N ALA A 121 -12.39 13.75 -8.73
CA ALA A 121 -11.10 14.06 -9.35
C ALA A 121 -10.99 15.58 -9.61
N VAL A 122 -10.35 16.34 -8.73
CA VAL A 122 -10.26 17.80 -8.87
C VAL A 122 -9.15 18.19 -9.84
N ARG A 123 -7.97 17.63 -9.67
CA ARG A 123 -6.82 17.80 -10.56
C ARG A 123 -6.07 16.48 -10.63
N VAL A 124 -6.01 15.88 -11.82
CA VAL A 124 -5.33 14.60 -12.01
C VAL A 124 -4.53 14.63 -13.31
N PRO A 125 -3.27 14.13 -13.32
CA PRO A 125 -2.43 14.09 -14.51
C PRO A 125 -2.92 13.05 -15.54
N ASN A 126 -3.64 12.03 -15.08
CA ASN A 126 -4.25 10.98 -15.90
C ASN A 126 -5.45 10.34 -15.17
N SER A 127 -6.31 9.65 -15.91
CA SER A 127 -7.57 9.09 -15.38
C SER A 127 -7.39 7.91 -14.42
N PHE A 128 -6.24 7.29 -14.34
CA PHE A 128 -6.00 6.09 -13.51
C PHE A 128 -5.08 6.36 -12.31
N ILE A 129 -4.62 7.59 -12.09
CA ILE A 129 -3.65 7.92 -11.02
C ILE A 129 -4.16 7.51 -9.64
N MET A 130 -5.46 7.71 -9.36
CA MET A 130 -6.05 7.39 -8.06
C MET A 130 -6.17 5.87 -7.84
N ALA A 131 -6.52 5.10 -8.88
CA ALA A 131 -6.54 3.63 -8.78
C ALA A 131 -5.17 3.04 -8.45
N THR A 132 -4.09 3.67 -8.90
CA THR A 132 -2.72 3.19 -8.65
C THR A 132 -2.15 3.65 -7.30
N ASN A 133 -2.69 4.72 -6.72
CA ASN A 133 -2.11 5.34 -5.54
C ASN A 133 -3.01 5.25 -4.30
N PHE A 134 -4.31 5.10 -4.42
CA PHE A 134 -5.19 5.01 -3.24
C PHE A 134 -5.24 3.60 -2.66
N SER A 135 -5.13 3.51 -1.32
CA SER A 135 -5.45 2.33 -0.53
C SER A 135 -6.27 2.77 0.66
N PHE A 136 -7.51 2.27 0.75
CA PHE A 136 -8.38 2.55 1.89
C PHE A 136 -8.28 1.41 2.89
N ASP A 137 -7.59 1.62 3.99
CA ASP A 137 -7.43 0.62 5.04
C ASP A 137 -8.52 0.78 6.10
N GLY A 138 -9.13 -0.32 6.51
CA GLY A 138 -10.02 -0.36 7.67
C GLY A 138 -9.20 -0.59 8.94
N VAL A 139 -9.27 0.30 9.92
CA VAL A 139 -8.47 0.21 11.15
C VAL A 139 -9.39 0.00 12.34
N THR A 140 -9.01 -0.92 13.25
CA THR A 140 -9.74 -1.20 14.48
C THR A 140 -9.34 -0.21 15.59
N GLN A 141 -10.11 -0.18 16.69
CA GLN A 141 -9.74 0.59 17.88
C GLN A 141 -8.40 0.16 18.52
N PHE A 142 -7.90 -1.04 18.19
CA PHE A 142 -6.62 -1.57 18.67
C PHE A 142 -5.48 -1.40 17.65
N ALA A 143 -5.69 -0.59 16.62
CA ALA A 143 -4.74 -0.29 15.54
C ALA A 143 -4.38 -1.49 14.63
N ASP A 144 -5.18 -2.56 14.62
CA ASP A 144 -5.09 -3.58 13.58
C ASP A 144 -5.60 -2.98 12.25
N ALA A 145 -4.84 -3.14 11.17
CA ALA A 145 -5.19 -2.60 9.87
C ALA A 145 -5.60 -3.71 8.89
N TYR A 146 -6.79 -3.61 8.34
CA TYR A 146 -7.31 -4.48 7.28
C TYR A 146 -7.08 -3.83 5.92
N LYS A 147 -6.31 -4.52 5.09
CA LYS A 147 -6.09 -4.09 3.70
C LYS A 147 -7.33 -4.37 2.85
N PRO A 148 -7.67 -3.49 1.90
CA PRO A 148 -8.77 -3.74 0.99
C PRO A 148 -8.52 -5.00 0.17
N ARG A 149 -9.57 -5.81 0.01
CA ARG A 149 -9.53 -7.05 -0.78
C ARG A 149 -10.10 -6.83 -2.16
N PRO A 150 -9.48 -7.37 -3.22
CA PRO A 150 -10.05 -7.35 -4.56
C PRO A 150 -11.33 -8.19 -4.59
N CYS A 151 -12.26 -7.79 -5.44
CA CYS A 151 -13.51 -8.52 -5.69
C CYS A 151 -14.06 -8.20 -7.08
N ASP A 152 -15.07 -8.96 -7.51
CA ASP A 152 -15.78 -8.76 -8.77
C ASP A 152 -17.12 -8.03 -8.54
N ALA A 153 -17.25 -7.27 -7.45
CA ALA A 153 -18.42 -6.45 -7.20
C ALA A 153 -18.58 -5.39 -8.32
N PRO A 154 -19.78 -5.16 -8.83
CA PRO A 154 -20.01 -4.20 -9.91
C PRO A 154 -19.69 -2.75 -9.50
N ASP A 155 -19.68 -2.48 -8.20
CA ASP A 155 -19.36 -1.19 -7.60
C ASP A 155 -17.96 -1.15 -6.96
N TRP A 156 -17.08 -2.09 -7.27
CA TRP A 156 -15.73 -2.08 -6.72
C TRP A 156 -14.97 -0.80 -7.07
N LEU A 157 -14.57 -0.05 -6.04
CA LEU A 157 -14.01 1.30 -6.17
C LEU A 157 -12.74 1.32 -7.03
N ASP A 158 -11.80 0.38 -6.85
CA ASP A 158 -10.54 0.36 -7.61
C ASP A 158 -10.80 0.23 -9.12
N ALA A 159 -11.79 -0.57 -9.51
CA ALA A 159 -12.19 -0.69 -10.93
C ALA A 159 -12.78 0.63 -11.45
N ALA A 160 -13.64 1.26 -10.67
CA ALA A 160 -14.25 2.54 -11.04
C ALA A 160 -13.23 3.68 -11.12
N LEU A 161 -12.21 3.70 -10.24
CA LEU A 161 -11.12 4.66 -10.25
C LEU A 161 -10.15 4.45 -11.44
N GLY A 162 -10.18 3.28 -12.10
CA GLY A 162 -9.38 3.00 -13.28
C GLY A 162 -9.64 3.94 -14.46
N ASN A 163 -10.79 4.63 -14.46
CA ASN A 163 -11.11 5.67 -15.45
C ASN A 163 -11.82 6.86 -14.79
N ALA A 164 -11.07 7.63 -14.03
CA ALA A 164 -11.54 8.82 -13.32
C ALA A 164 -10.85 10.09 -13.83
N PRO A 165 -11.25 10.62 -15.00
CA PRO A 165 -10.67 11.84 -15.55
C PRO A 165 -10.96 13.05 -14.65
N GLN A 166 -10.19 14.13 -14.86
CA GLN A 166 -10.40 15.38 -14.12
C GLN A 166 -11.84 15.88 -14.24
N GLY A 167 -12.41 16.27 -13.11
CA GLY A 167 -13.79 16.73 -12.98
C GLY A 167 -14.81 15.61 -12.76
N SER A 168 -14.44 14.33 -12.93
CA SER A 168 -15.36 13.21 -12.69
C SER A 168 -15.63 12.99 -11.20
N ILE A 169 -16.79 12.38 -10.93
CA ILE A 169 -17.15 11.89 -9.60
C ILE A 169 -17.36 10.37 -9.72
N VAL A 170 -16.56 9.62 -9.00
CA VAL A 170 -16.60 8.17 -8.93
C VAL A 170 -17.18 7.74 -7.59
N ARG A 171 -18.04 6.72 -7.60
CA ARG A 171 -18.59 6.09 -6.39
C ARG A 171 -18.35 4.60 -6.44
N GLY A 172 -18.06 4.01 -5.27
CA GLY A 172 -17.86 2.57 -5.18
C GLY A 172 -17.70 2.07 -3.76
N GLY A 173 -17.60 0.74 -3.65
CA GLY A 173 -17.38 0.03 -2.41
C GLY A 173 -15.92 -0.32 -2.21
N VAL A 174 -15.44 -0.19 -0.99
CA VAL A 174 -14.18 -0.77 -0.52
C VAL A 174 -14.51 -1.89 0.45
N TYR A 175 -13.86 -3.05 0.30
CA TYR A 175 -14.21 -4.25 1.04
C TYR A 175 -13.03 -4.78 1.85
N TRP A 176 -13.25 -5.15 3.13
CA TRP A 176 -12.27 -5.71 4.04
C TRP A 176 -12.76 -7.02 4.66
N ASP A 177 -11.83 -7.90 4.94
CA ASP A 177 -12.05 -9.08 5.77
C ASP A 177 -11.69 -8.72 7.23
N ALA A 178 -12.70 -8.38 8.03
CA ALA A 178 -12.54 -8.03 9.43
C ALA A 178 -12.60 -9.30 10.29
N TYR A 179 -11.45 -9.86 10.60
CA TYR A 179 -11.33 -11.17 11.24
C TYR A 179 -11.06 -11.11 12.75
N ARG A 180 -10.97 -9.93 13.33
CA ARG A 180 -10.80 -9.71 14.78
C ARG A 180 -11.87 -8.77 15.30
N ASP A 181 -11.63 -7.48 15.18
CA ASP A 181 -12.45 -6.40 15.69
C ASP A 181 -13.10 -5.61 14.55
N PRO A 182 -14.25 -4.97 14.80
CA PRO A 182 -14.88 -4.13 13.78
C PRO A 182 -13.98 -2.94 13.42
N VAL A 183 -14.15 -2.46 12.19
CA VAL A 183 -13.51 -1.23 11.72
C VAL A 183 -14.07 -0.05 12.52
N SER A 184 -13.22 0.80 13.05
CA SER A 184 -13.56 2.04 13.78
C SER A 184 -13.06 3.30 13.09
N VAL A 185 -12.11 3.13 12.15
CA VAL A 185 -11.50 4.22 11.40
C VAL A 185 -11.23 3.76 9.98
N VAL A 186 -11.48 4.61 8.99
CA VAL A 186 -11.03 4.39 7.61
C VAL A 186 -9.87 5.32 7.34
N VAL A 187 -8.75 4.76 6.89
CA VAL A 187 -7.52 5.49 6.59
C VAL A 187 -7.21 5.38 5.10
N LEU A 188 -7.06 6.51 4.43
CA LEU A 188 -6.57 6.58 3.06
C LEU A 188 -5.05 6.73 3.08
N LEU A 189 -4.38 5.79 2.46
CA LEU A 189 -2.93 5.78 2.28
C LEU A 189 -2.55 5.91 0.81
N ASP A 190 -1.38 6.50 0.56
CA ASP A 190 -0.71 6.31 -0.73
C ASP A 190 -0.17 4.88 -0.80
N ARG A 191 -0.64 4.10 -1.77
CA ARG A 191 -0.32 2.67 -1.93
C ARG A 191 1.17 2.39 -2.16
N LYS A 192 1.91 3.36 -2.73
CA LYS A 192 3.33 3.22 -3.07
C LYS A 192 4.25 3.59 -1.92
N THR A 193 3.92 4.66 -1.22
CA THR A 193 4.77 5.23 -0.18
C THR A 193 4.32 4.87 1.22
N GLY A 194 3.06 4.45 1.40
CA GLY A 194 2.43 4.26 2.71
C GLY A 194 2.09 5.58 3.41
N GLN A 195 2.23 6.72 2.72
CA GLN A 195 1.93 8.02 3.30
C GLN A 195 0.45 8.11 3.67
N HIS A 196 0.15 8.62 4.87
CA HIS A 196 -1.20 8.93 5.32
C HIS A 196 -1.72 10.15 4.55
N LEU A 197 -2.86 10.00 3.87
CA LEU A 197 -3.45 11.02 3.02
C LEU A 197 -4.73 11.63 3.62
N ALA A 198 -5.55 10.83 4.31
CA ALA A 198 -6.77 11.27 4.98
C ALA A 198 -7.28 10.19 5.94
N GLN A 199 -8.16 10.58 6.90
CA GLN A 199 -8.75 9.66 7.88
C GLN A 199 -10.18 10.04 8.21
N TRP A 200 -11.05 9.03 8.35
CA TRP A 200 -12.45 9.18 8.81
C TRP A 200 -12.69 8.32 10.03
N ASN A 201 -13.11 8.96 11.12
CA ASN A 201 -13.55 8.28 12.33
C ASN A 201 -15.02 7.88 12.20
N LEU A 202 -15.38 6.67 12.65
CA LEU A 202 -16.74 6.14 12.62
C LEU A 202 -17.52 6.60 13.84
#